data_af4477e01c80c90c0a331a6723183fb6
#
_entry.id   af4477e01c80c90c0a331a6723183fb6
#
_cell.length_a   1.000
_cell.length_b   1.000
_cell.length_c   1.000
_cell.angle_alpha   90.00
_cell.angle_beta   90.00
_cell.angle_gamma   90.00
#
_symmetry.space_group_name_H-M   'P 1'
#
loop_
_entity.id
_entity.type
_entity.pdbx_description
1 polymer ?
#
loop_
_entity_poly.entity_id
_entity_poly.type
_entity_poly.pdbx_seq_one_letter_code
_entity_poly.pdbx_strand_id
1 'polypeptide(L)' 'MAFVEIVVTVCALSLPDHCEEQHLQFSSDISLRQCTMTAQPYIAQWINEHPKWVAMRWRCEYPGTKEKA' A
#
# COMPACT_ATOMS: atom_id res chain seq x y z
N MET A 1 12.35 -3.42 15.88
CA MET A 1 11.15 -4.06 15.42
C MET A 1 10.54 -3.36 14.21
N ALA A 2 10.38 -4.05 13.14
CA ALA A 2 9.87 -3.45 11.92
C ALA A 2 8.45 -3.96 11.64
N PHE A 3 7.56 -3.03 11.31
CA PHE A 3 6.22 -3.39 10.90
C PHE A 3 6.19 -3.46 9.39
N VAL A 4 5.43 -4.45 8.88
CA VAL A 4 5.24 -4.57 7.45
C VAL A 4 4.29 -3.47 6.99
N GLU A 5 4.53 -2.95 5.81
CA GLU A 5 3.64 -1.95 5.23
C GLU A 5 3.21 -2.36 3.85
N ILE A 6 2.07 -1.85 3.43
CA ILE A 6 1.57 -2.03 2.08
C ILE A 6 1.96 -0.80 1.28
N VAL A 7 2.63 -1.01 0.17
CA VAL A 7 2.95 0.08 -0.75
C VAL A 7 2.03 -0.08 -1.95
N VAL A 8 1.09 0.82 -2.09
CA VAL A 8 0.11 0.75 -3.16
C VAL A 8 0.32 1.91 -4.11
N THR A 9 0.40 1.60 -5.40
CA THR A 9 0.52 2.61 -6.44
C THR A 9 -0.88 3.00 -6.88
N VAL A 10 -1.22 4.27 -6.73
CA VAL A 10 -2.54 4.79 -7.08
C VAL A 10 -2.38 5.88 -8.12
N CYS A 11 -3.36 5.96 -8.99
CA CYS A 11 -3.36 6.98 -10.05
C CYS A 11 -4.66 7.74 -9.99
N ALA A 12 -4.60 9.03 -10.31
CA ALA A 12 -5.78 9.87 -10.29
C ALA A 12 -6.70 9.51 -11.45
N LEU A 13 -7.99 9.43 -11.17
CA LEU A 13 -8.95 9.11 -12.23
C LEU A 13 -9.02 10.20 -13.28
N SER A 14 -8.92 11.46 -12.87
CA SER A 14 -9.02 12.58 -13.79
C SER A 14 -7.72 12.83 -14.52
N LEU A 15 -6.60 12.36 -13.96
CA LEU A 15 -5.29 12.54 -14.59
C LEU A 15 -4.55 11.21 -14.49
N PRO A 16 -4.79 10.30 -15.42
CA PRO A 16 -4.22 8.95 -15.32
C PRO A 16 -2.69 8.91 -15.27
N ASP A 17 -2.04 9.96 -15.76
CA ASP A 17 -0.59 10.01 -15.71
C ASP A 17 -0.06 10.42 -14.35
N HIS A 18 -0.94 10.90 -13.48
CA HIS A 18 -0.55 11.33 -12.15
C HIS A 18 -0.71 10.19 -11.17
N CYS A 19 0.39 9.56 -10.83
CA CYS A 19 0.37 8.40 -9.94
C CYS A 19 1.29 8.63 -8.76
N GLU A 20 0.94 8.05 -7.63
CA GLU A 20 1.70 8.17 -6.40
C GLU A 20 1.73 6.84 -5.69
N GLU A 21 2.73 6.68 -4.83
CA GLU A 21 2.79 5.53 -3.94
C GLU A 21 2.29 5.94 -2.57
N GLN A 22 1.37 5.15 -2.04
CA GLN A 22 0.86 5.35 -0.69
C GLN A 22 1.38 4.22 0.18
N HIS A 23 1.77 4.58 1.39
CA HIS A 23 2.31 3.63 2.35
C HIS A 23 1.31 3.44 3.46
N LEU A 24 0.78 2.23 3.56
CA LEU A 24 -0.23 1.89 4.56
C LEU A 24 0.42 0.94 5.57
N GLN A 25 0.55 1.39 6.80
CA GLN A 25 1.21 0.60 7.83
C GLN A 25 0.20 -0.14 8.67
N PHE A 26 0.57 -1.36 9.03
CA PHE A 26 -0.24 -2.12 9.96
C PHE A 26 0.05 -1.66 11.37
N SER A 27 -0.95 -1.75 12.21
CA SER A 27 -0.79 -1.35 13.60
C SER A 27 -0.15 -2.44 14.45
N SER A 28 0.01 -3.63 13.91
CA SER A 28 0.62 -4.72 14.65
C SER A 28 1.67 -5.38 13.79
N ASP A 29 2.54 -6.14 14.46
CA ASP A 29 3.65 -6.81 13.82
C ASP A 29 3.16 -8.08 13.15
N ILE A 30 3.18 -8.10 11.83
CA ILE A 30 2.74 -9.26 11.06
C ILE A 30 3.80 -9.61 10.04
N SER A 31 3.70 -10.82 9.50
CA SER A 31 4.64 -11.26 8.48
C SER A 31 4.26 -10.71 7.11
N LEU A 32 5.21 -10.76 6.17
CA LEU A 32 4.91 -10.36 4.80
C LEU A 32 3.78 -11.18 4.21
N ARG A 33 3.75 -12.45 4.57
CA ARG A 33 2.70 -13.33 4.06
C ARG A 33 1.33 -12.88 4.56
N GLN A 34 1.24 -12.55 5.83
CA GLN A 34 -0.02 -12.08 6.38
C GLN A 34 -0.42 -10.74 5.77
N CYS A 35 0.54 -9.88 5.52
CA CYS A 35 0.27 -8.62 4.85
C CYS A 35 -0.36 -8.88 3.49
N THR A 36 0.25 -9.78 2.71
CA THR A 36 -0.27 -10.09 1.39
C THR A 36 -1.70 -10.61 1.47
N MET A 37 -1.99 -11.45 2.45
CA MET A 37 -3.30 -12.04 2.58
C MET A 37 -4.36 -11.05 3.05
N THR A 38 -3.95 -10.04 3.81
CA THR A 38 -4.91 -9.10 4.39
C THR A 38 -4.87 -7.73 3.73
N ALA A 39 -4.06 -7.56 2.69
CA ALA A 39 -3.89 -6.25 2.08
C ALA A 39 -5.14 -5.74 1.38
N GLN A 40 -5.91 -6.64 0.79
CA GLN A 40 -7.03 -6.22 -0.03
C GLN A 40 -8.06 -5.38 0.71
N PRO A 41 -8.51 -5.76 1.89
CA PRO A 41 -9.47 -4.92 2.60
C PRO A 41 -8.89 -3.56 3.01
N TYR A 42 -7.60 -3.53 3.31
CA TYR A 42 -6.95 -2.26 3.65
C TYR A 42 -6.90 -1.33 2.45
N ILE A 43 -6.54 -1.89 1.30
CA ILE A 43 -6.48 -1.10 0.07
C ILE A 43 -7.88 -0.65 -0.33
N ALA A 44 -8.85 -1.55 -0.22
CA ALA A 44 -10.22 -1.21 -0.58
C ALA A 44 -10.76 -0.09 0.30
N GLN A 45 -10.41 -0.11 1.58
CA GLN A 45 -10.85 0.94 2.48
C GLN A 45 -10.23 2.27 2.09
N TRP A 46 -8.93 2.25 1.77
CA TRP A 46 -8.25 3.47 1.37
C TRP A 46 -8.89 4.06 0.11
N ILE A 47 -9.15 3.20 -0.88
CA ILE A 47 -9.77 3.66 -2.13
C ILE A 47 -11.18 4.19 -1.87
N ASN A 48 -11.91 3.55 -0.97
CA ASN A 48 -13.24 3.99 -0.63
C ASN A 48 -13.24 5.39 -0.01
N GLU A 49 -12.18 5.72 0.71
CA GLU A 49 -12.04 7.03 1.31
C GLU A 49 -11.44 8.06 0.36
N HIS A 50 -10.91 7.58 -0.76
CA HIS A 50 -10.27 8.45 -1.75
C HIS A 50 -10.81 8.08 -3.14
N PRO A 51 -12.09 8.40 -3.40
CA PRO A 51 -12.75 7.92 -4.62
C PRO A 51 -12.18 8.47 -5.91
N LYS A 52 -11.34 9.49 -5.83
CA LYS A 52 -10.74 10.05 -7.04
C LYS A 52 -9.47 9.31 -7.46
N TRP A 53 -9.10 8.27 -6.73
CA TRP A 53 -7.91 7.49 -7.00
C TRP A 53 -8.27 6.05 -7.28
N VAL A 54 -7.44 5.40 -8.06
CA VAL A 54 -7.60 3.98 -8.35
C VAL A 54 -6.28 3.28 -8.06
N ALA A 55 -6.36 2.10 -7.45
CA ALA A 55 -5.18 1.31 -7.13
C ALA A 55 -4.75 0.55 -8.37
N MET A 56 -3.52 0.75 -8.80
CA MET A 56 -2.99 0.08 -9.97
C MET A 56 -2.26 -1.20 -9.60
N ARG A 57 -1.49 -1.15 -8.53
CA ARG A 57 -0.77 -2.33 -8.05
C ARG A 57 -0.30 -2.05 -6.63
N TRP A 58 0.12 -3.11 -5.96
CA TRP A 58 0.53 -2.98 -4.58
C TRP A 58 1.51 -4.08 -4.24
N ARG A 59 2.21 -3.89 -3.16
CA ARG A 59 3.10 -4.90 -2.63
C ARG A 59 3.26 -4.68 -1.14
N CYS A 60 3.74 -5.71 -0.45
CA CYS A 60 4.06 -5.61 0.97
C CYS A 60 5.57 -5.64 1.13
N GLU A 61 6.09 -4.82 2.03
CA GLU A 61 7.52 -4.81 2.28
C GLU A 61 7.79 -4.25 3.67
N TYR A 62 9.00 -4.47 4.14
CA TYR A 62 9.43 -3.88 5.39
C TYR A 62 9.90 -2.46 5.13
N PRO A 63 9.50 -1.50 5.98
CA PRO A 63 9.96 -0.13 5.81
C PRO A 63 11.48 -0.07 5.88
N GLY A 64 12.05 0.72 4.99
CA GLY A 64 13.49 0.90 4.97
C GLY A 64 14.26 -0.21 4.31
N THR A 65 13.60 -1.24 3.80
CA THR A 65 14.29 -2.35 3.17
C THR A 65 15.13 -1.92 2.00
N LYS A 66 14.64 -0.98 1.23
CA LYS A 66 15.34 -0.55 0.03
C LYS A 66 16.64 0.15 0.34
N GLU A 67 16.76 0.68 1.52
CA GLU A 67 17.96 1.42 1.89
C GLU A 67 19.13 0.51 2.12
N LYS A 68 18.89 -0.76 2.20
CA LYS A 68 19.94 -1.72 2.41
C LYS A 68 20.71 -2.05 1.16
N ALA A 69 20.20 -1.69 0.05
CA ALA A 69 20.79 -2.06 -1.23
C ALA A 69 22.23 -1.59 -1.41
#